data_996a0c86f1e30b262102b87d5ff64240
#
_entry.id   996a0c86f1e30b262102b87d5ff64240
#
_cell.length_a   1.000
_cell.length_b   1.000
_cell.length_c   1.000
_cell.angle_alpha   90.00
_cell.angle_beta   90.00
_cell.angle_gamma   90.00
#
_symmetry.space_group_name_H-M   'P 1'
#
loop_
_entity.id
_entity.type
_entity.pdbx_description
1 polymer ?
#
loop_
_entity_poly.entity_id
_entity_poly.type
_entity_poly.pdbx_seq_one_letter_code
_entity_poly.pdbx_strand_id
1 'polypeptide(L)'
;MTRFEKRIVLGLALLIIVLSVMEAMVPQPTDWSPSYSRHHKKPLGTSLVFERLIDLFPEISEVHQAAESTQQSSYNEEYQAMEMHTPVNRIFINNYLHFDPMIAEDLMTNAYMGDHIFIAAEDIGGILGDSLNVRINGGYGASSDTGDVRCVGDQRIATGTFHYVRGTSGGHFTSYDTTHTRVLAVNGHADPVLVETAFGSGRFVLCSMPDAFTNFNLLKNDNAEFISGAFSILPQWPVIWDEFYKAGRGESQTPLRYLLSQEALRWAWYIALGLIMLYIAVYARRQQRAIPIVAAPLNATRE
;
A
#
# COMPACT_ATOMS: atom_id res chain seq x y z
N MET A 1 -53.23 3.93 -7.52
CA MET A 1 -52.37 4.21 -8.69
C MET A 1 -53.18 4.02 -9.97
N THR A 2 -53.21 5.05 -10.78
CA THR A 2 -53.83 5.01 -12.11
C THR A 2 -53.00 4.14 -13.06
N ARG A 3 -53.61 3.70 -14.18
CA ARG A 3 -52.86 2.93 -15.20
C ARG A 3 -51.66 3.72 -15.77
N PHE A 4 -51.75 5.03 -15.77
CA PHE A 4 -50.70 5.95 -16.22
C PHE A 4 -49.52 5.97 -15.24
N GLU A 5 -49.76 6.10 -13.94
CA GLU A 5 -48.75 6.05 -12.90
C GLU A 5 -47.95 4.72 -12.90
N LYS A 6 -48.68 3.60 -13.10
CA LYS A 6 -48.00 2.27 -13.21
C LYS A 6 -47.04 2.20 -14.40
N ARG A 7 -47.44 2.80 -15.55
CA ARG A 7 -46.57 2.84 -16.74
C ARG A 7 -45.33 3.69 -16.52
N ILE A 8 -45.46 4.83 -15.82
CA ILE A 8 -44.33 5.69 -15.46
C ILE A 8 -43.36 4.94 -14.53
N VAL A 9 -43.87 4.29 -13.47
CA VAL A 9 -43.06 3.52 -12.54
C VAL A 9 -42.33 2.36 -13.24
N LEU A 10 -43.03 1.65 -14.14
CA LEU A 10 -42.44 0.57 -14.92
C LEU A 10 -41.37 1.09 -15.88
N GLY A 11 -41.60 2.24 -16.54
CA GLY A 11 -40.59 2.88 -17.41
C GLY A 11 -39.37 3.34 -16.65
N LEU A 12 -39.55 3.91 -15.45
CA LEU A 12 -38.46 4.33 -14.59
C LEU A 12 -37.65 3.13 -14.07
N ALA A 13 -38.33 2.06 -13.67
CA ALA A 13 -37.66 0.83 -13.25
C ALA A 13 -36.85 0.20 -14.40
N LEU A 14 -37.44 0.17 -15.61
CA LEU A 14 -36.72 -0.32 -16.80
C LEU A 14 -35.51 0.54 -17.12
N LEU A 15 -35.63 1.87 -17.04
CA LEU A 15 -34.50 2.79 -17.24
C LEU A 15 -33.39 2.55 -16.23
N ILE A 16 -33.72 2.39 -14.95
CA ILE A 16 -32.72 2.09 -13.90
C ILE A 16 -32.02 0.76 -14.19
N ILE A 17 -32.76 -0.27 -14.60
CA ILE A 17 -32.17 -1.56 -14.95
C ILE A 17 -31.20 -1.41 -16.13
N VAL A 18 -31.60 -0.70 -17.17
CA VAL A 18 -30.75 -0.48 -18.36
C VAL A 18 -29.50 0.29 -17.99
N LEU A 19 -29.60 1.36 -17.21
CA LEU A 19 -28.45 2.14 -16.75
C LEU A 19 -27.52 1.29 -15.88
N SER A 20 -28.07 0.46 -14.98
CA SER A 20 -27.28 -0.44 -14.14
C SER A 20 -26.54 -1.50 -14.96
N VAL A 21 -27.15 -2.04 -16.00
CA VAL A 21 -26.52 -2.99 -16.91
C VAL A 21 -25.41 -2.30 -17.72
N MET A 22 -25.68 -1.09 -18.23
CA MET A 22 -24.66 -0.31 -18.95
C MET A 22 -23.45 -0.03 -18.05
N GLU A 23 -23.66 0.41 -16.81
CA GLU A 23 -22.59 0.66 -15.84
C GLU A 23 -21.79 -0.61 -15.51
N ALA A 24 -22.48 -1.75 -15.37
CA ALA A 24 -21.82 -3.03 -15.12
C ALA A 24 -20.99 -3.53 -16.32
N MET A 25 -21.28 -3.08 -17.53
CA MET A 25 -20.53 -3.43 -18.75
C MET A 25 -19.32 -2.53 -18.99
N VAL A 26 -19.23 -1.38 -18.32
CA VAL A 26 -18.06 -0.50 -18.43
C VAL A 26 -16.91 -1.11 -17.64
N PRO A 27 -15.77 -1.42 -18.28
CA PRO A 27 -14.61 -1.93 -17.58
C PRO A 27 -14.13 -0.87 -16.56
N GLN A 28 -13.92 -1.31 -15.32
CA GLN A 28 -13.44 -0.41 -14.29
C GLN A 28 -12.04 0.13 -14.66
N PRO A 29 -11.79 1.44 -14.46
CA PRO A 29 -10.48 2.00 -14.71
C PRO A 29 -9.43 1.33 -13.81
N THR A 30 -8.25 1.10 -14.35
CA THR A 30 -7.14 0.53 -13.60
C THR A 30 -6.81 1.41 -12.38
N ASP A 31 -6.79 0.80 -11.20
CA ASP A 31 -6.40 1.49 -9.96
C ASP A 31 -4.87 1.65 -9.89
N TRP A 32 -4.40 2.88 -10.07
CA TRP A 32 -3.00 3.28 -9.99
C TRP A 32 -2.61 3.81 -8.61
N SER A 33 -3.46 3.70 -7.60
CA SER A 33 -3.10 4.16 -6.26
C SER A 33 -1.92 3.31 -5.71
N PRO A 34 -0.88 3.94 -5.14
CA PRO A 34 0.23 3.23 -4.54
C PRO A 34 -0.24 2.37 -3.36
N SER A 35 0.29 1.16 -3.25
CA SER A 35 0.02 0.31 -2.09
C SER A 35 1.24 -0.44 -1.57
N TYR A 36 2.16 -0.81 -2.47
CA TYR A 36 3.37 -1.61 -2.19
C TYR A 36 3.13 -2.86 -1.35
N SER A 37 1.85 -3.28 -1.21
CA SER A 37 1.48 -4.49 -0.49
C SER A 37 1.57 -5.72 -1.39
N ARG A 38 2.07 -6.82 -0.85
CA ARG A 38 2.12 -8.13 -1.53
C ARG A 38 0.74 -8.72 -1.81
N HIS A 39 -0.29 -8.27 -1.07
CA HIS A 39 -1.66 -8.74 -1.25
C HIS A 39 -2.36 -8.10 -2.45
N HIS A 40 -1.79 -7.04 -3.02
CA HIS A 40 -2.41 -6.28 -4.10
C HIS A 40 -1.78 -6.60 -5.46
N LYS A 41 -2.62 -7.10 -6.38
CA LYS A 41 -2.26 -7.37 -7.78
C LYS A 41 -2.38 -6.16 -8.70
N LYS A 42 -2.78 -4.99 -8.16
CA LYS A 42 -2.84 -3.74 -8.93
C LYS A 42 -1.43 -3.29 -9.35
N PRO A 43 -1.32 -2.36 -10.32
CA PRO A 43 -0.02 -1.97 -10.90
C PRO A 43 1.04 -1.58 -9.86
N LEU A 44 0.67 -0.77 -8.87
CA LEU A 44 1.58 -0.32 -7.81
C LEU A 44 1.44 -1.15 -6.51
N GLY A 45 1.12 -2.44 -6.63
CA GLY A 45 1.31 -3.48 -5.63
C GLY A 45 2.64 -4.19 -5.84
N THR A 46 3.00 -5.10 -4.92
CA THR A 46 4.28 -5.85 -4.95
C THR A 46 4.09 -7.36 -4.93
N SER A 47 2.89 -7.87 -5.30
CA SER A 47 2.60 -9.30 -5.23
C SER A 47 3.56 -10.15 -6.06
N LEU A 48 3.89 -9.71 -7.28
CA LEU A 48 4.80 -10.43 -8.16
C LEU A 48 6.26 -10.37 -7.68
N VAL A 49 6.67 -9.24 -7.10
CA VAL A 49 8.00 -9.12 -6.51
C VAL A 49 8.15 -10.06 -5.32
N PHE A 50 7.14 -10.10 -4.45
CA PHE A 50 7.13 -11.01 -3.31
C PHE A 50 7.19 -12.49 -3.75
N GLU A 51 6.41 -12.89 -4.76
CA GLU A 51 6.45 -14.24 -5.33
C GLU A 51 7.85 -14.60 -5.84
N ARG A 52 8.57 -13.65 -6.44
CA ARG A 52 9.95 -13.86 -6.91
C ARG A 52 10.97 -13.95 -5.79
N LEU A 53 10.76 -13.26 -4.68
CA LEU A 53 11.63 -13.37 -3.52
C LEU A 53 11.62 -14.78 -2.91
N ILE A 54 10.49 -15.50 -2.98
CA ILE A 54 10.40 -16.90 -2.51
C ILE A 54 11.38 -17.81 -3.28
N ASP A 55 11.64 -17.52 -4.55
CA ASP A 55 12.60 -18.27 -5.35
C ASP A 55 14.06 -17.89 -5.03
N LEU A 56 14.28 -16.69 -4.46
CA LEU A 56 15.62 -16.15 -4.20
C LEU A 56 16.13 -16.43 -2.79
N PHE A 57 15.25 -16.56 -1.81
CA PHE A 57 15.64 -16.68 -0.40
C PHE A 57 15.07 -17.95 0.25
N PRO A 58 15.79 -18.54 1.23
CA PRO A 58 15.42 -19.84 1.82
C PRO A 58 14.14 -19.76 2.63
N GLU A 59 13.86 -18.63 3.25
CA GLU A 59 12.71 -18.41 4.12
C GLU A 59 12.26 -16.95 4.06
N ILE A 60 10.95 -16.72 4.00
CA ILE A 60 10.36 -15.38 4.07
C ILE A 60 9.25 -15.37 5.10
N SER A 61 9.37 -14.50 6.08
CA SER A 61 8.33 -14.17 7.06
C SER A 61 7.73 -12.81 6.78
N GLU A 62 6.43 -12.69 6.99
CA GLU A 62 5.67 -11.47 6.78
C GLU A 62 5.30 -10.84 8.12
N VAL A 63 5.45 -9.54 8.21
CA VAL A 63 5.27 -8.79 9.46
C VAL A 63 4.20 -7.73 9.30
N HIS A 64 3.24 -7.71 10.24
CA HIS A 64 2.09 -6.81 10.23
C HIS A 64 2.09 -5.78 11.37
N GLN A 65 3.05 -5.84 12.27
CA GLN A 65 3.18 -4.92 13.41
C GLN A 65 4.55 -4.25 13.41
N ALA A 66 4.59 -2.97 13.79
CA ALA A 66 5.85 -2.22 13.83
C ALA A 66 6.92 -2.89 14.72
N ALA A 67 6.53 -3.36 15.89
CA ALA A 67 7.44 -4.04 16.83
C ALA A 67 7.99 -5.36 16.26
N GLU A 68 7.21 -6.08 15.45
CA GLU A 68 7.66 -7.34 14.83
C GLU A 68 8.70 -7.09 13.75
N SER A 69 8.68 -5.91 13.09
CA SER A 69 9.65 -5.59 12.04
C SER A 69 11.08 -5.42 12.57
N THR A 70 11.22 -5.22 13.86
CA THR A 70 12.50 -5.08 14.55
C THR A 70 12.80 -6.21 15.53
N GLN A 71 11.83 -7.09 15.82
CA GLN A 71 12.07 -8.19 16.76
C GLN A 71 13.25 -9.06 16.27
N GLN A 72 14.18 -9.26 17.18
CA GLN A 72 15.19 -10.28 17.03
C GLN A 72 14.51 -11.64 17.08
N SER A 73 14.87 -12.51 16.16
CA SER A 73 14.42 -13.91 16.19
C SER A 73 14.86 -14.51 17.54
N SER A 74 13.85 -14.83 18.40
CA SER A 74 13.99 -15.57 19.65
C SER A 74 14.48 -14.83 20.89
N TYR A 75 13.58 -14.12 21.55
CA TYR A 75 13.64 -14.04 23.01
C TYR A 75 12.86 -15.23 23.58
N ASN A 76 13.55 -16.33 23.86
CA ASN A 76 12.95 -17.42 24.64
C ASN A 76 13.13 -17.06 26.12
N GLU A 77 12.05 -16.57 26.77
CA GLU A 77 12.03 -16.27 28.22
C GLU A 77 12.36 -17.48 29.10
N GLU A 78 12.30 -18.70 28.55
CA GLU A 78 12.47 -19.94 29.30
C GLU A 78 13.94 -20.37 29.48
N TYR A 79 14.85 -19.82 28.66
CA TYR A 79 16.27 -20.04 28.81
C TYR A 79 17.00 -18.70 28.84
N GLN A 80 17.53 -18.31 30.00
CA GLN A 80 18.41 -17.14 30.18
C GLN A 80 19.78 -17.28 29.44
N ALA A 81 19.81 -17.97 28.34
CA ALA A 81 20.96 -18.02 27.45
C ALA A 81 20.83 -16.86 26.44
N MET A 82 21.84 -16.01 26.39
CA MET A 82 22.03 -14.98 25.39
C MET A 82 22.09 -15.69 24.03
N GLU A 83 20.94 -15.88 23.37
CA GLU A 83 20.92 -16.44 22.01
C GLU A 83 21.70 -15.51 21.10
N MET A 84 22.64 -16.08 20.38
CA MET A 84 23.48 -15.35 19.45
C MET A 84 22.57 -14.81 18.34
N HIS A 85 22.61 -13.49 18.09
CA HIS A 85 21.83 -12.86 17.03
C HIS A 85 22.06 -13.57 15.70
N THR A 86 20.99 -14.11 15.12
CA THR A 86 21.05 -14.72 13.78
C THR A 86 20.71 -13.65 12.77
N PRO A 87 21.66 -13.25 11.90
CA PRO A 87 21.41 -12.18 10.95
C PRO A 87 20.29 -12.53 9.95
N VAL A 88 19.47 -11.55 9.65
CA VAL A 88 18.37 -11.65 8.69
C VAL A 88 18.39 -10.49 7.69
N ASN A 89 17.66 -10.65 6.60
CA ASN A 89 17.40 -9.55 5.68
C ASN A 89 16.04 -8.93 6.04
N ARG A 90 15.95 -7.60 6.10
CA ARG A 90 14.70 -6.89 6.32
C ARG A 90 14.38 -6.04 5.10
N ILE A 91 13.16 -6.14 4.55
CA ILE A 91 12.78 -5.46 3.31
C ILE A 91 11.59 -4.54 3.57
N PHE A 92 11.79 -3.24 3.33
CA PHE A 92 10.79 -2.18 3.43
C PHE A 92 10.63 -1.52 2.06
N ILE A 93 9.42 -1.48 1.53
CA ILE A 93 9.11 -0.82 0.25
C ILE A 93 7.87 0.03 0.44
N ASN A 94 8.01 1.35 0.34
CA ASN A 94 6.89 2.30 0.40
C ASN A 94 7.33 3.66 -0.17
N ASN A 95 6.40 4.57 -0.46
CA ASN A 95 6.75 5.94 -0.87
C ASN A 95 7.50 6.69 0.24
N TYR A 96 6.94 6.68 1.45
CA TYR A 96 7.43 7.44 2.60
C TYR A 96 7.63 6.48 3.76
N LEU A 97 8.84 6.42 4.28
CA LEU A 97 9.19 5.60 5.43
C LEU A 97 9.68 6.49 6.57
N HIS A 98 8.79 6.70 7.53
CA HIS A 98 9.09 7.39 8.78
C HIS A 98 8.90 6.39 9.91
N PHE A 99 10.01 5.96 10.48
CA PHE A 99 9.99 5.06 11.62
C PHE A 99 9.88 5.87 12.92
N ASP A 100 9.12 5.34 13.88
CA ASP A 100 9.18 5.86 15.23
C ASP A 100 10.62 5.80 15.77
N PRO A 101 11.04 6.74 16.64
CA PRO A 101 12.42 6.79 17.14
C PRO A 101 12.92 5.46 17.69
N MET A 102 12.10 4.77 18.47
CA MET A 102 12.43 3.46 19.06
C MET A 102 12.65 2.39 17.97
N ILE A 103 11.79 2.34 16.97
CA ILE A 103 11.90 1.40 15.86
C ILE A 103 13.15 1.70 15.01
N ALA A 104 13.45 2.99 14.78
CA ALA A 104 14.66 3.39 14.06
C ALA A 104 15.95 2.97 14.80
N GLU A 105 15.98 3.15 16.13
CA GLU A 105 17.10 2.71 16.97
C GLU A 105 17.25 1.19 16.96
N ASP A 106 16.16 0.45 17.03
CA ASP A 106 16.16 -1.01 16.95
C ASP A 106 16.67 -1.49 15.59
N LEU A 107 16.24 -0.88 14.48
CA LEU A 107 16.74 -1.19 13.14
C LEU A 107 18.24 -0.93 13.03
N MET A 108 18.73 0.18 13.55
CA MET A 108 20.16 0.48 13.56
C MET A 108 20.93 -0.51 14.43
N THR A 109 20.39 -0.90 15.57
CA THR A 109 20.99 -1.91 16.45
C THR A 109 21.08 -3.26 15.76
N ASN A 110 19.99 -3.69 15.09
CA ASN A 110 19.99 -4.94 14.32
C ASN A 110 21.00 -4.91 13.17
N ALA A 111 21.07 -3.80 12.43
CA ALA A 111 22.08 -3.62 11.39
C ALA A 111 23.50 -3.65 11.96
N TYR A 112 23.73 -3.00 13.12
CA TYR A 112 25.03 -3.03 13.79
C TYR A 112 25.45 -4.46 14.19
N MET A 113 24.48 -5.30 14.58
CA MET A 113 24.70 -6.71 14.92
C MET A 113 24.82 -7.64 13.70
N GLY A 114 24.50 -7.18 12.50
CA GLY A 114 24.73 -7.95 11.29
C GLY A 114 23.56 -8.05 10.30
N ASP A 115 22.36 -7.56 10.63
CA ASP A 115 21.23 -7.58 9.70
C ASP A 115 21.51 -6.75 8.45
N HIS A 116 20.96 -7.19 7.32
CA HIS A 116 20.95 -6.43 6.10
C HIS A 116 19.54 -5.82 5.88
N ILE A 117 19.47 -4.50 5.77
CA ILE A 117 18.22 -3.76 5.69
C ILE A 117 18.09 -3.13 4.31
N PHE A 118 17.11 -3.60 3.54
CA PHE A 118 16.75 -3.05 2.24
C PHE A 118 15.59 -2.10 2.39
N ILE A 119 15.77 -0.85 1.98
CA ILE A 119 14.73 0.19 2.02
C ILE A 119 14.57 0.79 0.62
N ALA A 120 13.39 0.68 0.04
CA ALA A 120 13.03 1.42 -1.15
C ALA A 120 11.96 2.47 -0.80
N ALA A 121 12.34 3.75 -0.86
CA ALA A 121 11.44 4.85 -0.52
C ALA A 121 11.82 6.15 -1.23
N GLU A 122 10.85 7.00 -1.54
CA GLU A 122 11.07 8.36 -2.05
C GLU A 122 11.57 9.30 -0.95
N ASP A 123 11.26 8.99 0.30
CA ASP A 123 11.72 9.71 1.47
C ASP A 123 11.96 8.76 2.64
N ILE A 124 13.14 8.89 3.25
CA ILE A 124 13.53 8.20 4.47
C ILE A 124 13.77 9.28 5.51
N GLY A 125 12.72 9.61 6.26
CA GLY A 125 12.75 10.69 7.23
C GLY A 125 13.15 10.27 8.64
N GLY A 126 13.24 11.29 9.52
CA GLY A 126 13.47 11.09 10.95
C GLY A 126 14.87 10.63 11.31
N ILE A 127 14.97 9.98 12.46
CA ILE A 127 16.26 9.57 13.08
C ILE A 127 17.08 8.67 12.16
N LEU A 128 16.43 7.77 11.42
CA LEU A 128 17.14 6.84 10.54
C LEU A 128 17.86 7.58 9.40
N GLY A 129 17.16 8.48 8.69
CA GLY A 129 17.76 9.28 7.62
C GLY A 129 18.89 10.19 8.12
N ASP A 130 18.71 10.78 9.31
CA ASP A 130 19.72 11.63 9.93
C ASP A 130 20.94 10.83 10.35
N SER A 131 20.77 9.66 10.95
CA SER A 131 21.87 8.79 11.42
C SER A 131 22.69 8.20 10.28
N LEU A 132 22.03 7.87 9.15
CA LEU A 132 22.69 7.40 7.94
C LEU A 132 23.27 8.55 7.11
N ASN A 133 23.02 9.80 7.52
CA ASN A 133 23.37 11.01 6.78
C ASN A 133 22.87 10.99 5.33
N VAL A 134 21.66 10.49 5.12
CA VAL A 134 21.05 10.30 3.79
C VAL A 134 19.95 11.32 3.57
N ARG A 135 19.97 11.97 2.42
CA ARG A 135 18.89 12.85 1.94
C ARG A 135 18.49 12.44 0.55
N ILE A 136 17.20 12.29 0.34
CA ILE A 136 16.63 12.02 -0.96
C ILE A 136 15.89 13.27 -1.43
N ASN A 137 16.16 13.69 -2.65
CA ASN A 137 15.29 14.65 -3.32
C ASN A 137 14.18 13.87 -4.01
N GLY A 138 13.05 13.72 -3.32
CA GLY A 138 11.85 13.12 -3.90
C GLY A 138 11.31 14.03 -5.00
N GLY A 139 11.19 13.50 -6.20
CA GLY A 139 10.56 14.21 -7.31
C GLY A 139 9.06 14.31 -7.11
N TYR A 140 8.61 15.29 -6.32
CA TYR A 140 7.19 15.54 -6.15
C TYR A 140 6.51 15.79 -7.50
N GLY A 141 5.67 14.86 -7.93
CA GLY A 141 4.74 15.05 -9.03
C GLY A 141 5.18 14.62 -10.42
N ALA A 142 6.35 14.03 -10.59
CA ALA A 142 6.80 13.54 -11.90
C ALA A 142 6.33 12.13 -12.23
N SER A 143 5.07 11.83 -12.02
CA SER A 143 4.49 10.50 -12.31
C SER A 143 4.43 10.16 -13.81
N SER A 144 4.94 11.03 -14.68
CA SER A 144 4.89 10.89 -16.14
C SER A 144 6.26 10.70 -16.79
N ASP A 145 7.36 10.89 -16.05
CA ASP A 145 8.68 10.86 -16.67
C ASP A 145 9.19 9.43 -16.81
N THR A 146 9.60 9.11 -18.03
CA THR A 146 10.43 7.95 -18.34
C THR A 146 11.79 8.18 -17.71
N GLY A 147 12.24 7.25 -16.88
CA GLY A 147 13.56 7.32 -16.25
C GLY A 147 14.43 6.17 -16.70
N ASP A 148 15.69 6.47 -16.98
CA ASP A 148 16.71 5.47 -17.23
C ASP A 148 17.51 5.23 -15.97
N VAL A 149 17.76 3.97 -15.64
CA VAL A 149 18.60 3.57 -14.51
C VAL A 149 19.74 2.70 -15.03
N ARG A 150 20.95 3.07 -14.65
CA ARG A 150 22.15 2.32 -15.02
C ARG A 150 22.86 1.82 -13.76
N CYS A 151 23.12 0.52 -13.69
CA CYS A 151 23.92 -0.08 -12.62
C CYS A 151 25.41 0.24 -12.79
N VAL A 152 26.04 0.58 -11.67
CA VAL A 152 27.46 0.94 -11.62
C VAL A 152 28.13 0.22 -10.43
N GLY A 153 29.33 -0.27 -10.61
CA GLY A 153 30.19 -0.70 -9.51
C GLY A 153 29.94 -2.08 -8.88
N ASP A 154 28.91 -2.83 -9.26
CA ASP A 154 28.75 -4.21 -8.74
C ASP A 154 28.37 -5.19 -9.89
N GLN A 155 29.19 -6.24 -10.04
CA GLN A 155 28.95 -7.26 -11.07
C GLN A 155 27.75 -8.19 -10.75
N ARG A 156 27.23 -8.16 -9.53
CA ARG A 156 26.04 -8.93 -9.14
C ARG A 156 24.75 -8.34 -9.73
N ILE A 157 24.76 -7.03 -9.97
CA ILE A 157 23.66 -6.36 -10.63
C ILE A 157 23.94 -6.37 -12.14
N ALA A 158 22.94 -6.76 -12.94
CA ALA A 158 23.08 -6.83 -14.39
C ALA A 158 23.62 -5.50 -14.96
N THR A 159 24.65 -5.59 -15.80
CA THR A 159 25.20 -4.43 -16.49
C THR A 159 24.27 -4.05 -17.63
N GLY A 160 23.50 -2.97 -17.45
CA GLY A 160 22.52 -2.51 -18.45
C GLY A 160 21.93 -1.16 -18.10
N THR A 161 21.16 -0.63 -19.03
CA THR A 161 20.29 0.52 -18.81
C THR A 161 18.86 0.02 -18.79
N PHE A 162 18.17 0.25 -17.70
CA PHE A 162 16.79 -0.16 -17.48
C PHE A 162 15.86 1.04 -17.69
N HIS A 163 14.84 0.84 -18.52
CA HIS A 163 13.92 1.90 -18.92
C HIS A 163 12.62 1.80 -18.14
N TYR A 164 12.31 2.82 -17.36
CA TYR A 164 11.08 2.95 -16.60
C TYR A 164 10.13 3.91 -17.31
N VAL A 165 8.94 3.43 -17.65
CA VAL A 165 7.95 4.18 -18.42
C VAL A 165 7.06 5.04 -17.53
N ARG A 166 6.92 4.68 -16.25
CA ARG A 166 6.05 5.36 -15.29
C ARG A 166 6.49 5.04 -13.87
N GLY A 167 6.32 6.02 -12.98
CA GLY A 167 6.51 5.78 -11.55
C GLY A 167 7.98 5.78 -11.10
N THR A 168 8.87 6.26 -11.92
CA THR A 168 10.15 6.72 -11.41
C THR A 168 9.96 8.20 -11.09
N SER A 169 9.53 8.48 -9.87
CA SER A 169 9.73 9.82 -9.34
C SER A 169 11.21 10.11 -9.51
N GLY A 170 11.58 11.23 -10.08
CA GLY A 170 12.99 11.60 -10.29
C GLY A 170 13.81 11.68 -8.99
N GLY A 171 13.42 10.91 -7.97
CA GLY A 171 14.05 10.81 -6.67
C GLY A 171 15.47 10.28 -6.78
N HIS A 172 16.41 10.99 -6.19
CA HIS A 172 17.82 10.62 -6.13
C HIS A 172 18.43 11.06 -4.81
N PHE A 173 19.53 10.42 -4.43
CA PHE A 173 20.28 10.79 -3.23
C PHE A 173 21.06 12.08 -3.48
N THR A 174 20.75 13.13 -2.71
CA THR A 174 21.47 14.43 -2.75
C THR A 174 22.58 14.53 -1.72
N SER A 175 22.49 13.75 -0.65
CA SER A 175 23.53 13.67 0.38
C SER A 175 23.61 12.23 0.89
N TYR A 176 24.83 11.76 1.07
CA TYR A 176 25.15 10.48 1.70
C TYR A 176 26.61 10.49 2.17
N ASP A 177 26.95 9.65 3.14
CA ASP A 177 28.34 9.51 3.59
C ASP A 177 29.18 8.76 2.55
N THR A 178 30.00 9.47 1.82
CA THR A 178 30.86 8.91 0.77
C THR A 178 31.96 7.98 1.28
N THR A 179 32.22 7.97 2.58
CA THR A 179 33.27 7.12 3.19
C THR A 179 32.79 5.68 3.36
N HIS A 180 31.49 5.52 3.74
CA HIS A 180 30.90 4.22 4.07
C HIS A 180 29.85 3.76 3.07
N THR A 181 29.53 4.61 2.06
CA THR A 181 28.49 4.34 1.10
C THR A 181 29.05 4.10 -0.29
N ARG A 182 28.60 3.03 -0.91
CA ARG A 182 28.89 2.67 -2.30
C ARG A 182 27.67 2.90 -3.17
N VAL A 183 27.84 3.62 -4.28
CA VAL A 183 26.79 3.79 -5.29
C VAL A 183 26.71 2.54 -6.15
N LEU A 184 25.50 1.99 -6.29
CA LEU A 184 25.22 0.77 -7.04
C LEU A 184 24.46 1.03 -8.34
N ALA A 185 23.60 2.05 -8.37
CA ALA A 185 22.92 2.48 -9.59
C ALA A 185 22.72 3.99 -9.61
N VAL A 186 22.68 4.54 -10.82
CA VAL A 186 22.46 5.97 -11.10
C VAL A 186 21.34 6.15 -12.10
N ASN A 187 20.67 7.32 -12.05
CA ASN A 187 19.68 7.70 -13.05
C ASN A 187 20.32 8.20 -14.36
N GLY A 188 19.52 8.61 -15.34
CA GLY A 188 19.98 9.16 -16.61
C GLY A 188 20.83 10.45 -16.51
N HIS A 189 20.75 11.13 -15.37
CA HIS A 189 21.56 12.33 -15.05
C HIS A 189 22.83 11.99 -14.26
N ALA A 190 23.11 10.71 -14.05
CA ALA A 190 24.21 10.20 -13.21
C ALA A 190 24.06 10.46 -11.71
N ASP A 191 22.85 10.80 -11.24
CA ASP A 191 22.57 10.92 -9.81
C ASP A 191 22.33 9.54 -9.18
N PRO A 192 22.83 9.29 -7.96
CA PRO A 192 22.64 8.01 -7.28
C PRO A 192 21.17 7.73 -6.96
N VAL A 193 20.72 6.50 -7.28
CA VAL A 193 19.35 6.02 -7.00
C VAL A 193 19.33 4.71 -6.20
N LEU A 194 20.42 3.97 -6.21
CA LEU A 194 20.60 2.78 -5.36
C LEU A 194 21.98 2.86 -4.73
N VAL A 195 22.02 2.81 -3.40
CA VAL A 195 23.28 2.91 -2.63
C VAL A 195 23.32 1.82 -1.55
N GLU A 196 24.54 1.42 -1.17
CA GLU A 196 24.80 0.49 -0.09
C GLU A 196 25.68 1.17 0.94
N THR A 197 25.23 1.25 2.19
CA THR A 197 25.94 1.87 3.31
C THR A 197 26.28 0.81 4.35
N ALA A 198 27.57 0.66 4.69
CA ALA A 198 28.00 -0.22 5.75
C ALA A 198 27.62 0.36 7.11
N PHE A 199 27.12 -0.49 8.02
CA PHE A 199 26.71 -0.10 9.36
C PHE A 199 27.00 -1.22 10.36
N GLY A 200 28.03 -1.05 11.17
CA GLY A 200 28.50 -2.12 12.06
C GLY A 200 28.93 -3.38 11.29
N SER A 201 28.35 -4.51 11.64
CA SER A 201 28.57 -5.80 10.95
C SER A 201 27.61 -6.04 9.78
N GLY A 202 26.54 -5.28 9.68
CA GLY A 202 25.54 -5.37 8.62
C GLY A 202 25.62 -4.19 7.65
N ARG A 203 24.51 -3.91 6.97
CA ARG A 203 24.43 -2.82 5.99
C ARG A 203 23.02 -2.39 5.69
N PHE A 204 22.90 -1.17 5.20
CA PHE A 204 21.69 -0.65 4.58
C PHE A 204 21.84 -0.60 3.06
N VAL A 205 20.87 -1.15 2.34
CA VAL A 205 20.73 -0.98 0.88
C VAL A 205 19.53 -0.07 0.66
N LEU A 206 19.78 1.13 0.16
CA LEU A 206 18.77 2.17 0.04
C LEU A 206 18.48 2.47 -1.44
N CYS A 207 17.22 2.47 -1.82
CA CYS A 207 16.77 2.82 -3.16
C CYS A 207 15.79 4.00 -3.09
N SER A 208 16.02 5.04 -3.89
CA SER A 208 15.13 6.22 -3.96
C SER A 208 13.92 6.01 -4.88
N MET A 209 13.78 4.82 -5.48
CA MET A 209 12.76 4.50 -6.47
C MET A 209 11.91 3.29 -6.03
N PRO A 210 10.97 3.45 -5.09
CA PRO A 210 10.12 2.34 -4.62
C PRO A 210 9.25 1.75 -5.74
N ASP A 211 8.80 2.57 -6.68
CA ASP A 211 7.98 2.14 -7.81
C ASP A 211 8.69 1.14 -8.72
N ALA A 212 10.03 1.14 -8.73
CA ALA A 212 10.80 0.14 -9.47
C ALA A 212 10.46 -1.30 -9.05
N PHE A 213 10.08 -1.49 -7.78
CA PHE A 213 9.73 -2.79 -7.18
C PHE A 213 8.24 -3.10 -7.21
N THR A 214 7.49 -2.53 -8.15
CA THR A 214 6.04 -2.77 -8.29
C THR A 214 5.72 -3.77 -9.39
N ASN A 215 4.50 -4.35 -9.33
CA ASN A 215 4.02 -5.30 -10.34
C ASN A 215 4.13 -4.75 -11.75
N PHE A 216 3.78 -3.47 -11.95
CA PHE A 216 3.82 -2.83 -13.25
C PHE A 216 5.23 -2.76 -13.82
N ASN A 217 6.17 -2.28 -13.03
CA ASN A 217 7.54 -2.09 -13.47
C ASN A 217 8.30 -3.42 -13.61
N LEU A 218 8.02 -4.42 -12.77
CA LEU A 218 8.56 -5.77 -12.91
C LEU A 218 8.22 -6.40 -14.27
N LEU A 219 7.01 -6.14 -14.79
CA LEU A 219 6.52 -6.72 -16.06
C LEU A 219 6.93 -5.93 -17.30
N LYS A 220 7.62 -4.79 -17.14
CA LYS A 220 8.02 -3.93 -18.25
C LYS A 220 9.48 -4.10 -18.58
N ASN A 221 9.75 -4.22 -19.89
CA ASN A 221 11.11 -4.33 -20.41
C ASN A 221 11.92 -5.40 -19.65
N ASP A 222 13.20 -5.14 -19.43
CA ASP A 222 14.13 -6.00 -18.69
C ASP A 222 14.26 -5.56 -17.21
N ASN A 223 13.28 -4.82 -16.68
CA ASN A 223 13.35 -4.27 -15.32
C ASN A 223 13.37 -5.36 -14.23
N ALA A 224 12.89 -6.57 -14.55
CA ALA A 224 13.02 -7.72 -13.65
C ALA A 224 14.48 -8.06 -13.34
N GLU A 225 15.42 -7.79 -14.27
CA GLU A 225 16.85 -8.00 -14.04
C GLU A 225 17.40 -7.00 -13.03
N PHE A 226 16.97 -5.73 -13.10
CA PHE A 226 17.35 -4.72 -12.10
C PHE A 226 16.86 -5.12 -10.70
N ILE A 227 15.60 -5.54 -10.58
CA ILE A 227 15.00 -5.94 -9.31
C ILE A 227 15.72 -7.15 -8.73
N SER A 228 15.97 -8.17 -9.56
CA SER A 228 16.72 -9.37 -9.16
C SER A 228 18.14 -9.02 -8.73
N GLY A 229 18.80 -8.14 -9.47
CA GLY A 229 20.11 -7.62 -9.16
C GLY A 229 20.15 -6.86 -7.84
N ALA A 230 19.19 -5.98 -7.59
CA ALA A 230 19.11 -5.23 -6.34
C ALA A 230 18.93 -6.14 -5.12
N PHE A 231 18.12 -7.21 -5.23
CA PHE A 231 17.98 -8.18 -4.15
C PHE A 231 19.17 -9.15 -4.04
N SER A 232 19.91 -9.41 -5.12
CA SER A 232 21.11 -10.27 -5.07
C SER A 232 22.26 -9.68 -4.27
N ILE A 233 22.18 -8.41 -3.89
CA ILE A 233 23.13 -7.76 -2.97
C ILE A 233 22.99 -8.34 -1.57
N LEU A 234 21.77 -8.73 -1.20
CA LEU A 234 21.46 -9.35 0.09
C LEU A 234 22.00 -10.78 0.14
N PRO A 235 22.55 -11.21 1.28
CA PRO A 235 22.98 -12.60 1.46
C PRO A 235 21.80 -13.56 1.46
N GLN A 236 22.07 -14.86 1.27
CA GLN A 236 21.09 -15.94 1.27
C GLN A 236 20.62 -16.28 2.70
N TRP A 237 20.04 -15.30 3.38
CA TRP A 237 19.53 -15.42 4.75
C TRP A 237 17.99 -15.33 4.72
N PRO A 238 17.31 -15.71 5.82
CA PRO A 238 15.88 -15.48 5.97
C PRO A 238 15.52 -14.01 5.74
N VAL A 239 14.36 -13.77 5.16
CA VAL A 239 13.84 -12.44 4.86
C VAL A 239 12.66 -12.12 5.76
N ILE A 240 12.67 -10.96 6.35
CA ILE A 240 11.52 -10.33 7.01
C ILE A 240 10.95 -9.28 6.05
N TRP A 241 9.76 -9.58 5.52
CA TRP A 241 9.05 -8.68 4.62
C TRP A 241 8.07 -7.82 5.41
N ASP A 242 8.23 -6.51 5.33
CA ASP A 242 7.32 -5.58 5.99
C ASP A 242 6.00 -5.42 5.21
N GLU A 243 4.88 -5.62 5.90
CA GLU A 243 3.52 -5.25 5.48
C GLU A 243 2.90 -4.18 6.40
N PHE A 244 3.63 -3.72 7.40
CA PHE A 244 3.14 -2.68 8.31
C PHE A 244 3.28 -1.28 7.71
N TYR A 245 4.46 -0.91 7.23
CA TYR A 245 4.76 0.39 6.64
C TYR A 245 4.38 0.40 5.15
N LYS A 246 3.06 0.32 4.84
CA LYS A 246 2.57 0.33 3.45
C LYS A 246 1.67 1.53 3.19
N ALA A 247 1.69 2.04 1.95
CA ALA A 247 0.85 3.14 1.52
C ALA A 247 -0.64 2.82 1.74
N GLY A 248 -1.40 3.79 2.23
CA GLY A 248 -2.82 3.64 2.52
C GLY A 248 -3.14 3.04 3.89
N ARG A 249 -2.17 2.57 4.67
CA ARG A 249 -2.44 2.05 6.02
C ARG A 249 -2.70 3.15 7.06
N GLY A 250 -2.14 4.35 6.87
CA GLY A 250 -2.38 5.53 7.71
C GLY A 250 -3.75 6.20 7.50
N GLU A 251 -4.47 5.85 6.46
CA GLU A 251 -5.87 6.21 6.35
C GLU A 251 -6.65 5.34 7.32
N SER A 252 -6.99 5.89 8.49
CA SER A 252 -7.87 5.25 9.47
C SER A 252 -9.09 4.69 8.71
N GLN A 253 -9.10 3.39 8.46
CA GLN A 253 -10.24 2.75 7.83
C GLN A 253 -11.35 2.74 8.88
N THR A 254 -12.20 3.76 8.83
CA THR A 254 -13.44 3.67 9.59
C THR A 254 -14.14 2.38 9.19
N PRO A 255 -14.82 1.68 10.10
CA PRO A 255 -15.53 0.44 9.77
C PRO A 255 -16.44 0.57 8.54
N LEU A 256 -17.00 1.76 8.33
CA LEU A 256 -17.81 2.05 7.16
C LEU A 256 -16.96 2.11 5.87
N ARG A 257 -15.75 2.67 5.93
CA ARG A 257 -14.86 2.74 4.75
C ARG A 257 -14.37 1.36 4.36
N TYR A 258 -14.05 0.51 5.34
CA TYR A 258 -13.75 -0.90 5.10
C TYR A 258 -14.92 -1.64 4.44
N LEU A 259 -16.14 -1.43 4.94
CA LEU A 259 -17.36 -2.02 4.39
C LEU A 259 -17.58 -1.60 2.92
N LEU A 260 -17.33 -0.32 2.59
CA LEU A 260 -17.52 0.21 1.25
C LEU A 260 -16.35 -0.10 0.29
N SER A 261 -15.17 -0.45 0.79
CA SER A 261 -14.03 -0.83 -0.02
C SER A 261 -14.15 -2.25 -0.60
N GLN A 262 -14.84 -3.15 0.11
CA GLN A 262 -15.09 -4.52 -0.34
C GLN A 262 -16.33 -4.57 -1.23
N GLU A 263 -16.19 -5.04 -2.47
CA GLU A 263 -17.28 -5.04 -3.44
C GLU A 263 -18.54 -5.75 -2.95
N ALA A 264 -18.41 -6.95 -2.39
CA ALA A 264 -19.52 -7.72 -1.86
C ALA A 264 -20.22 -7.00 -0.69
N LEU A 265 -19.46 -6.41 0.25
CA LEU A 265 -19.99 -5.70 1.41
C LEU A 265 -20.64 -4.37 1.00
N ARG A 266 -20.09 -3.69 0.02
CA ARG A 266 -20.66 -2.47 -0.56
C ARG A 266 -22.04 -2.70 -1.14
N TRP A 267 -22.22 -3.77 -1.93
CA TRP A 267 -23.51 -4.15 -2.47
C TRP A 267 -24.50 -4.56 -1.38
N ALA A 268 -24.07 -5.34 -0.39
CA ALA A 268 -24.88 -5.68 0.76
C ALA A 268 -25.37 -4.44 1.52
N TRP A 269 -24.50 -3.44 1.70
CA TRP A 269 -24.84 -2.16 2.33
C TRP A 269 -25.88 -1.38 1.53
N TYR A 270 -25.74 -1.28 0.20
CA TYR A 270 -26.71 -0.58 -0.63
C TYR A 270 -28.07 -1.28 -0.65
N ILE A 271 -28.08 -2.62 -0.67
CA ILE A 271 -29.31 -3.40 -0.57
C ILE A 271 -30.00 -3.16 0.79
N ALA A 272 -29.25 -3.17 1.88
CA ALA A 272 -29.77 -2.89 3.21
C ALA A 272 -30.38 -1.49 3.32
N LEU A 273 -29.69 -0.47 2.80
CA LEU A 273 -30.22 0.90 2.72
C LEU A 273 -31.50 0.97 1.87
N GLY A 274 -31.53 0.31 0.74
CA GLY A 274 -32.69 0.24 -0.13
C GLY A 274 -33.89 -0.41 0.55
N LEU A 275 -33.68 -1.50 1.30
CA LEU A 275 -34.74 -2.16 2.08
C LEU A 275 -35.24 -1.27 3.21
N ILE A 276 -34.36 -0.55 3.91
CA ILE A 276 -34.75 0.41 4.95
C ILE A 276 -35.59 1.54 4.35
N MET A 277 -35.18 2.11 3.21
CA MET A 277 -35.97 3.14 2.52
C MET A 277 -37.31 2.63 2.08
N LEU A 278 -37.38 1.42 1.53
CA LEU A 278 -38.61 0.77 1.13
C LEU A 278 -39.53 0.56 2.34
N TYR A 279 -38.99 0.06 3.44
CA TYR A 279 -39.71 -0.10 4.70
C TYR A 279 -40.29 1.23 5.19
N ILE A 280 -39.50 2.29 5.21
CA ILE A 280 -39.97 3.64 5.58
C ILE A 280 -41.07 4.11 4.62
N ALA A 281 -40.89 3.95 3.32
CA ALA A 281 -41.88 4.37 2.33
C ALA A 281 -43.22 3.64 2.47
N VAL A 282 -43.19 2.37 2.85
CA VAL A 282 -44.39 1.57 3.07
C VAL A 282 -45.07 1.86 4.40
N TYR A 283 -44.27 1.97 5.48
CA TYR A 283 -44.83 2.10 6.85
C TYR A 283 -44.91 3.53 7.36
N ALA A 284 -44.19 4.50 6.81
CA ALA A 284 -44.26 5.91 7.21
C ALA A 284 -45.53 6.60 6.73
N ARG A 285 -46.32 5.98 5.85
CA ARG A 285 -47.69 6.42 5.61
C ARG A 285 -48.47 6.17 6.90
N ARG A 286 -48.58 7.20 7.74
CA ARG A 286 -49.46 7.22 8.88
C ARG A 286 -50.85 6.83 8.37
N GLN A 287 -51.34 5.64 8.71
CA GLN A 287 -52.77 5.31 8.67
C GLN A 287 -53.43 6.09 9.80
N GLN A 288 -53.69 7.37 9.55
CA GLN A 288 -54.63 8.08 10.42
C GLN A 288 -55.96 7.38 10.27
N ARG A 289 -56.42 6.69 11.31
CA ARG A 289 -57.81 6.29 11.42
C ARG A 289 -58.63 7.57 11.23
N ALA A 290 -59.53 7.57 10.22
CA ALA A 290 -60.50 8.61 10.06
C ALA A 290 -61.31 8.68 11.37
N ILE A 291 -61.04 9.70 12.16
CA ILE A 291 -61.87 9.98 13.35
C ILE A 291 -63.19 10.46 12.79
N PRO A 292 -64.31 9.73 13.01
CA PRO A 292 -65.62 10.19 12.53
C PRO A 292 -65.89 11.55 13.18
N ILE A 293 -66.20 12.55 12.35
CA ILE A 293 -66.64 13.84 12.85
C ILE A 293 -68.03 13.57 13.45
N VAL A 294 -68.12 13.44 14.75
CA VAL A 294 -69.37 13.38 15.47
C VAL A 294 -69.95 14.78 15.40
N ALA A 295 -71.05 14.95 14.63
CA ALA A 295 -71.77 16.20 14.59
C ALA A 295 -72.20 16.59 16.05
N ALA A 296 -71.86 17.80 16.42
CA ALA A 296 -72.27 18.30 17.75
C ALA A 296 -73.76 18.16 17.91
N PRO A 297 -74.26 17.62 19.05
CA PRO A 297 -75.72 17.52 19.28
C PRO A 297 -76.33 18.93 19.25
N LEU A 298 -77.29 19.09 18.42
CA LEU A 298 -78.12 20.30 18.42
C LEU A 298 -78.75 20.44 19.81
N ASN A 299 -78.27 21.44 20.57
CA ASN A 299 -78.86 21.79 21.85
C ASN A 299 -80.34 22.15 21.56
N ALA A 300 -81.21 21.22 21.85
CA ALA A 300 -82.60 21.54 22.04
C ALA A 300 -82.80 22.26 23.35
N THR A 301 -82.55 23.55 23.34
CA THR A 301 -82.99 24.45 24.43
C THR A 301 -84.38 24.91 24.07
N ARG A 302 -85.35 24.42 24.84
CA ARG A 302 -86.64 25.06 25.16
C ARG A 302 -87.51 23.98 25.81
N GLU A 303 -87.95 24.13 27.01
CA GLU A 303 -88.43 25.23 27.89
C GLU A 303 -88.10 24.96 29.31
#